data_a99e5e8a1f4bb2b626abf5d28fe022b9
#
_entry.id   a99e5e8a1f4bb2b626abf5d28fe022b9
#
_cell.length_a   1.000
_cell.length_b   1.000
_cell.length_c   1.000
_cell.angle_alpha   90.00
_cell.angle_beta   90.00
_cell.angle_gamma   90.00
#
_symmetry.space_group_name_H-M   'P 1'
#
loop_
_entity.id
_entity.type
_entity.pdbx_description
1 polymer ?
#
loop_
_entity_poly.entity_id
_entity_poly.type
_entity_poly.pdbx_seq_one_letter_code
_entity_poly.pdbx_strand_id
1 'polypeptide(L)'
;MPKPKVRIIGGGLAGPEAALQAASLGCEVTLYEMRPHRSTEAHLTPDFAELVCSNSLKSESENSAPWLLKQEMRRADSFLLAAAHASQVPAGHALAVDRQKFSAWVTTLIDSNPDITVVREEVTRLDPGSDEITILATGPLTSPALTAELQRLTGSRHLAFYDSISPIVDAGSIDMDKVYLAARWDKGTADYINCPFTKEEYDRFIDALSAAETVPAKEWEHLPTAGQLLEDRLQRSGEEAHHSGSGAENPSLTATRPGAPGLASETWVSQNAQDVQNAPKTTPPPAPKYFEGCLPIEEIARRGHDTLRFGPMKPAGLTNPRTGRWPYAAVQLRQENLRADSWNIVGFQNHMKYSEQARVLRLIPGLENAKFLRYGQIHRNTYLNSPAVLTPTLQLKDHPRILIAGQLSGVEGYTESIAGGLLAGRFAAALAHGRIPEPPPRESAHGSLIHYITHSEAKNFQPANVTFDLLLPLEEELRKKIRDKKERHRIQCERALEAWDQWLSRSTE
;
A
#
# COMPACT_ATOMS: atom_id res chain seq x y z
N MET A 1 20.28 9.63 -33.33
CA MET A 1 18.94 10.22 -33.12
C MET A 1 18.87 10.64 -31.66
N PRO A 2 18.14 11.67 -31.26
CA PRO A 2 17.91 12.00 -29.86
C PRO A 2 17.21 10.82 -29.17
N LYS A 3 17.56 10.56 -27.92
CA LYS A 3 16.89 9.52 -27.12
C LYS A 3 15.40 9.89 -26.95
N PRO A 4 14.48 8.91 -27.01
CA PRO A 4 13.09 9.15 -26.71
C PRO A 4 12.91 9.53 -25.24
N LYS A 5 11.93 10.39 -24.95
CA LYS A 5 11.73 10.96 -23.62
C LYS A 5 10.61 10.28 -22.87
N VAL A 6 10.82 10.07 -21.57
CA VAL A 6 9.83 9.54 -20.66
C VAL A 6 9.78 10.41 -19.40
N ARG A 7 8.59 10.84 -19.02
CA ARG A 7 8.32 11.60 -17.82
C ARG A 7 7.77 10.68 -16.73
N ILE A 8 8.32 10.76 -15.52
CA ILE A 8 7.88 9.94 -14.39
C ILE A 8 7.56 10.85 -13.21
N ILE A 9 6.42 10.63 -12.56
CA ILE A 9 5.94 11.44 -11.46
C ILE A 9 5.78 10.57 -10.23
N GLY A 10 6.60 10.83 -9.20
CA GLY A 10 6.65 10.12 -7.93
C GLY A 10 7.94 9.35 -7.70
N GLY A 11 8.62 9.64 -6.61
CA GLY A 11 9.90 9.04 -6.20
C GLY A 11 9.78 7.94 -5.15
N GLY A 12 8.61 7.27 -5.07
CA GLY A 12 8.40 6.09 -4.22
C GLY A 12 9.08 4.84 -4.77
N LEU A 13 8.49 3.66 -4.58
CA LEU A 13 9.09 2.41 -5.06
C LEU A 13 8.95 2.21 -6.58
N ALA A 14 7.77 2.49 -7.12
CA ALA A 14 7.48 2.23 -8.52
C ALA A 14 8.16 3.23 -9.47
N GLY A 15 8.29 4.50 -9.08
CA GLY A 15 8.88 5.54 -9.94
C GLY A 15 10.37 5.33 -10.21
N PRO A 16 11.22 5.17 -9.20
CA PRO A 16 12.64 4.86 -9.38
C PRO A 16 12.89 3.58 -10.16
N GLU A 17 12.14 2.49 -9.90
CA GLU A 17 12.25 1.27 -10.71
C GLU A 17 11.90 1.54 -12.17
N ALA A 18 10.78 2.26 -12.43
CA ALA A 18 10.37 2.61 -13.79
C ALA A 18 11.41 3.51 -14.48
N ALA A 19 12.01 4.46 -13.75
CA ALA A 19 13.06 5.35 -14.29
C ALA A 19 14.31 4.58 -14.72
N LEU A 20 14.78 3.69 -13.86
CA LEU A 20 15.95 2.86 -14.15
C LEU A 20 15.70 1.89 -15.30
N GLN A 21 14.50 1.27 -15.37
CA GLN A 21 14.12 0.40 -16.49
C GLN A 21 14.02 1.18 -17.80
N ALA A 22 13.38 2.35 -17.83
CA ALA A 22 13.27 3.15 -19.03
C ALA A 22 14.63 3.67 -19.52
N ALA A 23 15.49 4.11 -18.59
CA ALA A 23 16.85 4.56 -18.91
C ALA A 23 17.70 3.40 -19.47
N SER A 24 17.66 2.21 -18.88
CA SER A 24 18.37 1.03 -19.35
C SER A 24 17.94 0.58 -20.75
N LEU A 25 16.71 0.92 -21.14
CA LEU A 25 16.14 0.66 -22.46
C LEU A 25 16.34 1.85 -23.44
N GLY A 26 17.25 2.78 -23.12
CA GLY A 26 17.71 3.84 -24.02
C GLY A 26 16.85 5.10 -24.04
N CYS A 27 16.00 5.32 -23.05
CA CYS A 27 15.23 6.55 -22.91
C CYS A 27 15.98 7.62 -22.10
N GLU A 28 15.70 8.89 -22.37
CA GLU A 28 16.01 10.02 -21.51
C GLU A 28 14.81 10.21 -20.55
N VAL A 29 15.08 10.19 -19.24
CA VAL A 29 14.03 10.18 -18.21
C VAL A 29 14.06 11.48 -17.41
N THR A 30 12.87 12.10 -17.20
CA THR A 30 12.70 13.15 -16.21
C THR A 30 11.85 12.62 -15.06
N LEU A 31 12.45 12.49 -13.86
CA LEU A 31 11.79 12.00 -12.65
C LEU A 31 11.43 13.15 -11.73
N TYR A 32 10.13 13.35 -11.50
CA TYR A 32 9.58 14.37 -10.60
C TYR A 32 9.31 13.77 -9.22
N GLU A 33 9.78 14.45 -8.18
CA GLU A 33 9.50 14.12 -6.78
C GLU A 33 9.23 15.40 -5.98
N MET A 34 8.12 15.47 -5.28
CA MET A 34 7.72 16.69 -4.54
C MET A 34 8.54 16.94 -3.28
N ARG A 35 9.18 15.91 -2.69
CA ARG A 35 10.05 16.07 -1.53
C ARG A 35 11.42 16.60 -1.93
N PRO A 36 12.05 17.46 -1.13
CA PRO A 36 11.68 17.88 0.23
C PRO A 36 10.72 19.08 0.27
N HIS A 37 10.37 19.71 -0.86
CA HIS A 37 9.56 20.94 -0.86
C HIS A 37 8.15 20.72 -0.32
N ARG A 38 7.59 19.53 -0.56
CA ARG A 38 6.32 19.10 -0.01
C ARG A 38 6.45 17.68 0.52
N SER A 39 6.29 17.50 1.83
CA SER A 39 6.28 16.18 2.47
C SER A 39 4.88 15.62 2.59
N THR A 40 4.78 14.31 2.83
CA THR A 40 3.56 13.61 3.22
C THR A 40 3.56 13.32 4.71
N GLU A 41 2.44 12.86 5.26
CA GLU A 41 2.34 12.50 6.68
C GLU A 41 3.22 11.29 7.06
N ALA A 42 3.64 10.46 6.09
CA ALA A 42 4.37 9.22 6.34
C ALA A 42 5.87 9.28 6.01
N HIS A 43 6.29 10.14 5.09
CA HIS A 43 7.69 10.26 4.68
C HIS A 43 8.47 11.21 5.60
N LEU A 44 9.71 10.85 5.91
CA LEU A 44 10.59 11.58 6.82
C LEU A 44 11.83 12.16 6.12
N THR A 45 12.18 11.64 4.93
CA THR A 45 13.40 11.99 4.21
C THR A 45 13.10 12.45 2.78
N PRO A 46 14.04 13.15 2.11
CA PRO A 46 13.94 13.45 0.68
C PRO A 46 14.34 12.29 -0.22
N ASP A 47 14.84 11.18 0.35
CA ASP A 47 15.39 10.04 -0.40
C ASP A 47 14.32 9.33 -1.23
N PHE A 48 14.74 8.77 -2.35
CA PHE A 48 13.89 7.90 -3.16
C PHE A 48 13.62 6.57 -2.48
N ALA A 49 12.49 5.94 -2.82
CA ALA A 49 12.09 4.62 -2.34
C ALA A 49 12.06 4.47 -0.81
N GLU A 50 11.74 5.54 -0.06
CA GLU A 50 11.56 5.47 1.38
C GLU A 50 10.41 4.53 1.75
N LEU A 51 10.70 3.53 2.60
CA LEU A 51 9.71 2.57 3.08
C LEU A 51 8.95 3.12 4.29
N VAL A 52 7.67 3.42 4.15
CA VAL A 52 6.89 4.14 5.16
C VAL A 52 6.20 3.25 6.19
N CYS A 53 5.74 2.04 5.82
CA CYS A 53 4.97 1.16 6.69
C CYS A 53 5.85 0.09 7.34
N SER A 54 6.39 -0.83 6.58
CA SER A 54 7.18 -1.99 7.00
C SER A 54 8.56 -1.92 6.35
N ASN A 55 9.51 -2.74 6.77
CA ASN A 55 10.79 -2.91 6.07
C ASN A 55 10.87 -4.25 5.31
N SER A 56 9.74 -4.95 5.12
CA SER A 56 9.71 -6.27 4.51
C SER A 56 9.17 -6.26 3.08
N LEU A 57 9.90 -6.93 2.19
CA LEU A 57 9.49 -7.25 0.82
C LEU A 57 8.95 -8.68 0.71
N LYS A 58 8.30 -9.16 1.76
CA LYS A 58 7.67 -10.48 1.84
C LYS A 58 8.63 -11.67 1.76
N SER A 59 8.07 -12.88 1.67
CA SER A 59 8.80 -14.15 1.78
C SER A 59 9.73 -14.41 0.59
N GLU A 60 10.91 -14.97 0.88
CA GLU A 60 11.85 -15.59 -0.06
C GLU A 60 11.72 -17.13 -0.06
N SER A 61 10.74 -17.70 0.66
CA SER A 61 10.53 -19.15 0.63
C SER A 61 10.21 -19.62 -0.76
N GLU A 62 10.99 -20.57 -1.25
CA GLU A 62 10.84 -21.16 -2.58
C GLU A 62 9.41 -21.65 -2.82
N ASN A 63 8.92 -21.46 -4.04
CA ASN A 63 7.59 -21.83 -4.47
C ASN A 63 6.46 -21.17 -3.65
N SER A 64 6.71 -19.98 -3.07
CA SER A 64 5.66 -19.07 -2.60
C SER A 64 5.34 -18.02 -3.67
N ALA A 65 4.13 -17.46 -3.66
CA ALA A 65 3.75 -16.46 -4.66
C ALA A 65 4.63 -15.18 -4.61
N PRO A 66 5.00 -14.63 -3.43
CA PRO A 66 5.95 -13.52 -3.36
C PRO A 66 7.37 -13.89 -3.86
N TRP A 67 7.82 -15.13 -3.66
CA TRP A 67 9.07 -15.62 -4.20
C TRP A 67 9.01 -15.66 -5.73
N LEU A 68 7.93 -16.20 -6.30
CA LEU A 68 7.74 -16.28 -7.75
C LEU A 68 7.82 -14.89 -8.39
N LEU A 69 7.08 -13.90 -7.85
CA LEU A 69 7.12 -12.53 -8.35
C LEU A 69 8.55 -11.97 -8.34
N LYS A 70 9.31 -12.20 -7.26
CA LYS A 70 10.70 -11.76 -7.16
C LYS A 70 11.63 -12.53 -8.12
N GLN A 71 11.36 -13.81 -8.43
CA GLN A 71 12.12 -14.53 -9.47
C GLN A 71 11.89 -13.93 -10.86
N GLU A 72 10.67 -13.55 -11.17
CA GLU A 72 10.36 -12.86 -12.42
C GLU A 72 11.05 -11.49 -12.47
N MET A 73 11.02 -10.72 -11.37
CA MET A 73 11.73 -9.44 -11.26
C MET A 73 13.25 -9.58 -11.43
N ARG A 74 13.87 -10.63 -10.84
CA ARG A 74 15.32 -10.91 -11.00
C ARG A 74 15.68 -11.17 -12.45
N ARG A 75 14.85 -11.94 -13.17
CA ARG A 75 15.07 -12.26 -14.60
C ARG A 75 14.90 -11.05 -15.51
N ALA A 76 14.13 -10.05 -15.05
CA ALA A 76 13.95 -8.77 -15.73
C ALA A 76 14.91 -7.67 -15.24
N ASP A 77 15.94 -8.03 -14.48
CA ASP A 77 16.97 -7.12 -13.95
C ASP A 77 16.39 -5.96 -13.13
N SER A 78 15.49 -6.26 -12.16
CA SER A 78 14.95 -5.24 -11.25
C SER A 78 16.04 -4.60 -10.40
N PHE A 79 16.21 -3.30 -10.53
CA PHE A 79 17.21 -2.50 -9.82
C PHE A 79 16.90 -2.39 -8.33
N LEU A 80 15.63 -2.13 -7.98
CA LEU A 80 15.23 -1.99 -6.58
C LEU A 80 15.24 -3.33 -5.84
N LEU A 81 14.97 -4.44 -6.53
CA LEU A 81 15.12 -5.76 -5.92
C LEU A 81 16.61 -6.07 -5.64
N ALA A 82 17.52 -5.69 -6.52
CA ALA A 82 18.96 -5.81 -6.27
C ALA A 82 19.40 -4.94 -5.08
N ALA A 83 18.93 -3.69 -5.01
CA ALA A 83 19.17 -2.79 -3.88
C ALA A 83 18.62 -3.37 -2.55
N ALA A 84 17.45 -4.03 -2.60
CA ALA A 84 16.87 -4.69 -1.44
C ALA A 84 17.75 -5.83 -0.91
N HIS A 85 18.30 -6.67 -1.79
CA HIS A 85 19.24 -7.72 -1.39
C HIS A 85 20.54 -7.15 -0.82
N ALA A 86 21.07 -6.07 -1.40
CA ALA A 86 22.27 -5.40 -0.90
C ALA A 86 22.08 -4.72 0.49
N SER A 87 20.82 -4.43 0.85
CA SER A 87 20.43 -3.79 2.11
C SER A 87 19.77 -4.74 3.10
N GLN A 88 19.81 -6.05 2.84
CA GLN A 88 19.08 -7.05 3.61
C GLN A 88 19.52 -7.09 5.07
N VAL A 89 18.53 -7.22 5.96
CA VAL A 89 18.71 -7.50 7.39
C VAL A 89 18.17 -8.89 7.72
N PRO A 90 18.66 -9.53 8.81
CA PRO A 90 18.16 -10.83 9.26
C PRO A 90 16.66 -10.81 9.54
N ALA A 91 15.88 -11.68 8.88
CA ALA A 91 14.43 -11.78 9.04
C ALA A 91 13.89 -13.17 8.63
N GLY A 92 14.60 -14.23 8.93
CA GLY A 92 14.24 -15.61 8.59
C GLY A 92 14.02 -15.79 7.09
N HIS A 93 12.82 -16.17 6.69
CA HIS A 93 12.48 -16.34 5.27
C HIS A 93 11.97 -15.06 4.57
N ALA A 94 11.87 -13.93 5.27
CA ALA A 94 11.44 -12.68 4.66
C ALA A 94 12.65 -11.90 4.12
N LEU A 95 12.51 -11.27 2.96
CA LEU A 95 13.41 -10.22 2.53
C LEU A 95 13.05 -8.94 3.27
N ALA A 96 13.75 -8.66 4.36
CA ALA A 96 13.65 -7.39 5.08
C ALA A 96 14.91 -6.57 4.85
N VAL A 97 14.78 -5.25 4.84
CA VAL A 97 15.88 -4.34 4.50
C VAL A 97 16.13 -3.31 5.61
N ASP A 98 17.36 -2.85 5.71
CA ASP A 98 17.71 -1.61 6.39
C ASP A 98 17.14 -0.45 5.55
N ARG A 99 16.10 0.22 6.08
CA ARG A 99 15.35 1.25 5.32
C ARG A 99 16.23 2.39 4.84
N GLN A 100 17.15 2.85 5.68
CA GLN A 100 18.02 3.97 5.36
C GLN A 100 19.03 3.58 4.28
N LYS A 101 19.64 2.39 4.40
CA LYS A 101 20.58 1.90 3.39
C LYS A 101 19.88 1.63 2.06
N PHE A 102 18.68 1.07 2.10
CA PHE A 102 17.91 0.81 0.89
C PHE A 102 17.57 2.10 0.14
N SER A 103 16.99 3.10 0.84
CA SER A 103 16.64 4.38 0.21
C SER A 103 17.87 5.15 -0.26
N ALA A 104 18.95 5.18 0.53
CA ALA A 104 20.21 5.79 0.12
C ALA A 104 20.83 5.13 -1.13
N TRP A 105 20.77 3.78 -1.21
CA TRP A 105 21.24 3.06 -2.39
C TRP A 105 20.42 3.42 -3.62
N VAL A 106 19.08 3.38 -3.54
CA VAL A 106 18.22 3.75 -4.67
C VAL A 106 18.43 5.20 -5.09
N THR A 107 18.57 6.12 -4.12
CA THR A 107 18.89 7.52 -4.39
C THR A 107 20.19 7.66 -5.16
N THR A 108 21.23 6.94 -4.74
CA THR A 108 22.52 6.93 -5.44
C THR A 108 22.41 6.39 -6.88
N LEU A 109 21.62 5.33 -7.10
CA LEU A 109 21.39 4.78 -8.45
C LEU A 109 20.72 5.80 -9.37
N ILE A 110 19.74 6.54 -8.87
CA ILE A 110 19.04 7.57 -9.63
C ILE A 110 19.96 8.75 -9.92
N ASP A 111 20.62 9.30 -8.89
CA ASP A 111 21.43 10.52 -9.01
C ASP A 111 22.70 10.31 -9.84
N SER A 112 23.23 9.09 -9.90
CA SER A 112 24.40 8.73 -10.70
C SER A 112 24.09 8.36 -12.14
N ASN A 113 22.82 8.20 -12.51
CA ASN A 113 22.44 7.78 -13.86
C ASN A 113 22.39 8.98 -14.82
N PRO A 114 23.25 9.03 -15.86
CA PRO A 114 23.33 10.18 -16.77
C PRO A 114 22.07 10.39 -17.63
N ASP A 115 21.22 9.38 -17.77
CA ASP A 115 20.00 9.42 -18.54
C ASP A 115 18.78 9.77 -17.71
N ILE A 116 18.95 10.03 -16.39
CA ILE A 116 17.86 10.42 -15.48
C ILE A 116 18.12 11.83 -14.96
N THR A 117 17.18 12.74 -15.25
CA THR A 117 17.16 14.08 -14.68
C THR A 117 16.12 14.14 -13.55
N VAL A 118 16.55 14.49 -12.35
CA VAL A 118 15.67 14.64 -11.19
C VAL A 118 15.16 16.07 -11.09
N VAL A 119 13.84 16.23 -10.96
CA VAL A 119 13.18 17.52 -10.71
C VAL A 119 12.43 17.44 -9.38
N ARG A 120 12.87 18.24 -8.41
CA ARG A 120 12.25 18.31 -7.08
C ARG A 120 11.11 19.33 -7.10
N GLU A 121 9.94 18.89 -7.61
CA GLU A 121 8.75 19.72 -7.77
C GLU A 121 7.48 18.88 -7.66
N GLU A 122 6.41 19.49 -7.10
CA GLU A 122 5.08 18.88 -7.12
C GLU A 122 4.44 19.09 -8.50
N VAL A 123 4.11 18.01 -9.17
CA VAL A 123 3.30 18.04 -10.39
C VAL A 123 1.83 18.06 -10.01
N THR A 124 1.13 19.13 -10.36
CA THR A 124 -0.29 19.33 -10.02
C THR A 124 -1.23 19.19 -11.22
N ARG A 125 -0.67 19.21 -12.44
CA ARG A 125 -1.42 19.09 -13.70
C ARG A 125 -0.70 18.20 -14.69
N LEU A 126 -1.49 17.56 -15.54
CA LEU A 126 -1.03 16.69 -16.62
C LEU A 126 -1.49 17.31 -17.95
N ASP A 127 -0.66 17.16 -18.97
CA ASP A 127 -1.01 17.50 -20.34
C ASP A 127 -1.28 16.22 -21.15
N PRO A 128 -2.55 15.82 -21.31
CA PRO A 128 -2.89 14.63 -22.08
C PRO A 128 -2.63 14.77 -23.59
N GLY A 129 -2.45 16.01 -24.06
CA GLY A 129 -2.12 16.33 -25.45
C GLY A 129 -0.61 16.27 -25.75
N SER A 130 0.22 16.13 -24.72
CA SER A 130 1.67 16.00 -24.88
C SER A 130 2.04 14.74 -25.65
N ASP A 131 3.07 14.87 -26.49
CA ASP A 131 3.69 13.73 -27.18
C ASP A 131 4.58 12.87 -26.25
N GLU A 132 4.86 13.34 -25.06
CA GLU A 132 5.69 12.67 -24.07
C GLU A 132 4.94 11.53 -23.36
N ILE A 133 5.61 10.39 -23.20
CA ILE A 133 5.06 9.28 -22.40
C ILE A 133 5.22 9.62 -20.93
N THR A 134 4.13 9.58 -20.17
CA THR A 134 4.12 9.92 -18.75
C THR A 134 3.74 8.72 -17.89
N ILE A 135 4.53 8.42 -16.85
CA ILE A 135 4.20 7.41 -15.82
C ILE A 135 3.82 8.12 -14.52
N LEU A 136 2.66 7.79 -13.98
CA LEU A 136 2.23 8.22 -12.64
C LEU A 136 2.52 7.10 -11.63
N ALA A 137 3.48 7.34 -10.75
CA ALA A 137 3.98 6.40 -9.75
C ALA A 137 3.96 7.02 -8.33
N THR A 138 2.99 7.90 -8.06
CA THR A 138 2.90 8.72 -6.85
C THR A 138 2.45 7.94 -5.60
N GLY A 139 2.12 6.66 -5.79
CA GLY A 139 1.77 5.76 -4.69
C GLY A 139 0.48 6.16 -3.95
N PRO A 140 0.32 5.67 -2.71
CA PRO A 140 -0.93 5.83 -1.97
C PRO A 140 -1.16 7.25 -1.44
N LEU A 141 -0.08 8.03 -1.29
CA LEU A 141 -0.08 9.38 -0.71
C LEU A 141 0.03 10.46 -1.81
N THR A 142 -0.63 10.24 -2.92
CA THR A 142 -0.76 11.21 -4.03
C THR A 142 -1.31 12.53 -3.51
N SER A 143 -0.72 13.66 -3.93
CA SER A 143 -1.12 14.98 -3.46
C SER A 143 -2.57 15.30 -3.82
N PRO A 144 -3.28 16.11 -3.02
CA PRO A 144 -4.66 16.50 -3.31
C PRO A 144 -4.84 17.16 -4.68
N ALA A 145 -3.87 17.98 -5.10
CA ALA A 145 -3.92 18.66 -6.41
C ALA A 145 -3.85 17.65 -7.56
N LEU A 146 -2.89 16.71 -7.52
CA LEU A 146 -2.78 15.67 -8.55
C LEU A 146 -3.93 14.67 -8.46
N THR A 147 -4.47 14.39 -7.27
CA THR A 147 -5.67 13.56 -7.10
C THR A 147 -6.87 14.18 -7.82
N ALA A 148 -7.09 15.50 -7.67
CA ALA A 148 -8.15 16.21 -8.37
C ALA A 148 -7.96 16.17 -9.90
N GLU A 149 -6.72 16.31 -10.37
CA GLU A 149 -6.39 16.21 -11.79
C GLU A 149 -6.66 14.82 -12.37
N LEU A 150 -6.31 13.75 -11.63
CA LEU A 150 -6.62 12.38 -12.02
C LEU A 150 -8.14 12.12 -12.08
N GLN A 151 -8.91 12.69 -11.15
CA GLN A 151 -10.38 12.63 -11.23
C GLN A 151 -10.92 13.30 -12.49
N ARG A 152 -10.36 14.45 -12.85
CA ARG A 152 -10.73 15.18 -14.07
C ARG A 152 -10.45 14.34 -15.33
N LEU A 153 -9.29 13.68 -15.40
CA LEU A 153 -8.87 12.90 -16.56
C LEU A 153 -9.63 11.57 -16.70
N THR A 154 -9.90 10.91 -15.58
CA THR A 154 -10.51 9.57 -15.61
C THR A 154 -12.04 9.60 -15.50
N GLY A 155 -12.64 10.76 -15.18
CA GLY A 155 -14.06 10.87 -14.87
C GLY A 155 -14.51 10.03 -13.65
N SER A 156 -13.56 9.37 -12.98
CA SER A 156 -13.82 8.45 -11.87
C SER A 156 -13.35 9.06 -10.55
N ARG A 157 -14.16 8.90 -9.48
CA ARG A 157 -13.69 9.20 -8.13
C ARG A 157 -12.68 8.13 -7.71
N HIS A 158 -11.62 8.57 -7.02
CA HIS A 158 -10.63 7.64 -6.47
C HIS A 158 -11.23 6.80 -5.35
N LEU A 159 -10.81 5.56 -5.30
CA LEU A 159 -11.08 4.66 -4.20
C LEU A 159 -10.02 4.88 -3.11
N ALA A 160 -10.37 4.58 -1.89
CA ALA A 160 -9.45 4.65 -0.77
C ALA A 160 -9.66 3.49 0.19
N PHE A 161 -8.56 3.07 0.82
CA PHE A 161 -8.57 2.19 1.97
C PHE A 161 -7.63 2.74 3.04
N TYR A 162 -7.72 2.22 4.25
CA TYR A 162 -6.87 2.64 5.35
C TYR A 162 -5.79 1.61 5.58
N ASP A 163 -4.57 2.12 5.74
CA ASP A 163 -3.40 1.37 6.16
C ASP A 163 -2.86 1.99 7.43
N SER A 164 -2.13 1.23 8.22
CA SER A 164 -1.50 1.74 9.42
C SER A 164 -0.09 1.21 9.60
N ILE A 165 0.71 2.05 10.21
CA ILE A 165 2.13 1.80 10.48
C ILE A 165 2.26 1.08 11.81
N SER A 166 3.12 0.05 11.87
CA SER A 166 3.47 -0.61 13.12
C SER A 166 4.49 0.20 13.91
N PRO A 167 4.41 0.19 15.27
CA PRO A 167 5.37 0.88 16.12
C PRO A 167 6.78 0.27 16.02
N ILE A 168 7.79 1.14 16.26
CA ILE A 168 9.21 0.76 16.32
C ILE A 168 9.75 1.11 17.70
N VAL A 169 10.46 0.17 18.31
CA VAL A 169 11.06 0.32 19.64
C VAL A 169 12.59 0.31 19.60
N ASP A 170 13.21 1.04 20.52
CA ASP A 170 14.66 1.05 20.76
C ASP A 170 15.11 -0.28 21.37
N ALA A 171 16.13 -0.90 20.80
CA ALA A 171 16.66 -2.19 21.24
C ALA A 171 17.13 -2.19 22.70
N GLY A 172 17.78 -1.10 23.15
CA GLY A 172 18.27 -0.96 24.51
C GLY A 172 17.17 -0.85 25.57
N SER A 173 15.91 -0.71 25.14
CA SER A 173 14.74 -0.64 26.03
C SER A 173 13.97 -1.96 26.13
N ILE A 174 14.41 -3.01 25.43
CA ILE A 174 13.80 -4.35 25.46
C ILE A 174 14.43 -5.16 26.61
N ASP A 175 13.58 -5.72 27.48
CA ASP A 175 14.03 -6.61 28.55
C ASP A 175 14.30 -8.02 27.97
N MET A 176 15.57 -8.28 27.64
CA MET A 176 16.00 -9.53 27.03
C MET A 176 15.87 -10.75 27.97
N ASP A 177 15.71 -10.54 29.26
CA ASP A 177 15.49 -11.65 30.23
C ASP A 177 14.05 -12.21 30.12
N LYS A 178 13.11 -11.46 29.59
CA LYS A 178 11.71 -11.88 29.40
C LYS A 178 11.40 -12.43 28.03
N VAL A 179 12.19 -12.07 27.03
CA VAL A 179 11.98 -12.43 25.63
C VAL A 179 13.00 -13.48 25.16
N TYR A 180 12.85 -14.02 23.97
CA TYR A 180 13.79 -14.97 23.37
C TYR A 180 13.85 -14.85 21.85
N LEU A 181 15.00 -15.18 21.29
CA LEU A 181 15.19 -15.26 19.83
C LEU A 181 14.75 -16.63 19.32
N ALA A 182 13.89 -16.67 18.33
CA ALA A 182 13.50 -17.89 17.64
C ALA A 182 12.87 -17.60 16.26
N ALA A 183 13.02 -18.56 15.35
CA ALA A 183 12.23 -18.64 14.14
C ALA A 183 11.02 -19.55 14.34
N ARG A 184 9.93 -19.26 13.68
CA ARG A 184 8.71 -20.10 13.73
C ARG A 184 8.97 -21.47 13.12
N TRP A 185 8.68 -22.54 13.87
CA TRP A 185 8.93 -23.94 13.49
C TRP A 185 10.41 -24.27 13.26
N ASP A 186 11.31 -23.54 13.90
CA ASP A 186 12.77 -23.63 13.75
C ASP A 186 13.22 -23.57 12.26
N LYS A 187 12.47 -22.83 11.45
CA LYS A 187 12.75 -22.65 10.02
C LYS A 187 13.53 -21.36 9.78
N GLY A 188 14.75 -21.50 9.26
CA GLY A 188 15.67 -20.39 9.06
C GLY A 188 16.42 -20.02 10.33
N THR A 189 16.94 -18.80 10.37
CA THR A 189 17.69 -18.23 11.47
C THR A 189 16.78 -17.68 12.57
N ALA A 190 17.23 -17.67 13.81
CA ALA A 190 16.47 -17.18 14.97
C ALA A 190 16.49 -15.64 15.05
N ASP A 191 15.96 -14.97 14.02
CA ASP A 191 16.11 -13.53 13.79
C ASP A 191 15.00 -12.67 14.41
N TYR A 192 13.98 -13.29 15.01
CA TYR A 192 12.88 -12.58 15.64
C TYR A 192 13.00 -12.64 17.15
N ILE A 193 12.87 -11.48 17.81
CA ILE A 193 12.61 -11.45 19.26
C ILE A 193 11.14 -11.82 19.46
N ASN A 194 10.89 -12.79 20.35
CA ASN A 194 9.55 -13.25 20.70
C ASN A 194 9.23 -12.85 22.13
N CYS A 195 8.14 -12.12 22.33
CA CYS A 195 7.61 -11.68 23.60
C CYS A 195 6.48 -12.65 24.01
N PRO A 196 6.73 -13.62 24.91
CA PRO A 196 5.75 -14.63 25.28
C PRO A 196 4.76 -14.11 26.32
N PHE A 197 3.49 -14.41 26.13
CA PHE A 197 2.42 -14.10 27.09
C PHE A 197 1.96 -15.35 27.84
N THR A 198 1.70 -15.21 29.13
CA THR A 198 0.77 -16.08 29.86
C THR A 198 -0.67 -15.72 29.50
N LYS A 199 -1.64 -16.53 29.97
CA LYS A 199 -3.05 -16.23 29.74
C LYS A 199 -3.46 -14.93 30.45
N GLU A 200 -3.05 -14.74 31.66
CA GLU A 200 -3.37 -13.58 32.49
C GLU A 200 -2.79 -12.27 31.94
N GLU A 201 -1.59 -12.33 31.38
CA GLU A 201 -0.95 -11.19 30.70
C GLU A 201 -1.70 -10.85 29.41
N TYR A 202 -2.10 -11.88 28.65
CA TYR A 202 -2.87 -11.70 27.43
C TYR A 202 -4.23 -11.08 27.71
N ASP A 203 -4.97 -11.60 28.71
CA ASP A 203 -6.30 -11.08 29.08
C ASP A 203 -6.20 -9.60 29.47
N ARG A 204 -5.21 -9.23 30.32
CA ARG A 204 -4.96 -7.81 30.67
C ARG A 204 -4.61 -6.94 29.47
N PHE A 205 -3.83 -7.48 28.54
CA PHE A 205 -3.48 -6.74 27.30
C PHE A 205 -4.70 -6.49 26.43
N ILE A 206 -5.56 -7.51 26.22
CA ILE A 206 -6.78 -7.38 25.40
C ILE A 206 -7.78 -6.42 26.04
N ASP A 207 -7.97 -6.49 27.36
CA ASP A 207 -8.84 -5.55 28.08
C ASP A 207 -8.36 -4.11 27.93
N ALA A 208 -7.05 -3.87 28.09
CA ALA A 208 -6.45 -2.55 27.94
C ALA A 208 -6.54 -2.04 26.48
N LEU A 209 -6.34 -2.93 25.50
CA LEU A 209 -6.44 -2.63 24.07
C LEU A 209 -7.89 -2.26 23.69
N SER A 210 -8.87 -3.04 24.19
CA SER A 210 -10.29 -2.82 23.90
C SER A 210 -10.83 -1.52 24.49
N ALA A 211 -10.26 -1.08 25.62
CA ALA A 211 -10.60 0.17 26.29
C ALA A 211 -9.79 1.39 25.80
N ALA A 212 -8.82 1.19 24.91
CA ALA A 212 -7.92 2.25 24.48
C ALA A 212 -8.64 3.31 23.63
N GLU A 213 -8.33 4.57 23.90
CA GLU A 213 -8.81 5.67 23.08
C GLU A 213 -8.11 5.69 21.71
N THR A 214 -8.91 5.78 20.67
CA THR A 214 -8.44 5.85 19.28
C THR A 214 -8.48 7.28 18.75
N VAL A 215 -7.69 7.56 17.72
CA VAL A 215 -7.78 8.82 17.00
C VAL A 215 -9.09 8.84 16.23
N PRO A 216 -9.94 9.88 16.39
CA PRO A 216 -11.17 10.00 15.63
C PRO A 216 -10.90 9.98 14.14
N ALA A 217 -11.73 9.29 13.38
CA ALA A 217 -11.70 9.36 11.93
C ALA A 217 -11.90 10.82 11.49
N LYS A 218 -11.04 11.33 10.61
CA LYS A 218 -11.21 12.65 10.01
C LYS A 218 -12.41 12.61 9.05
N GLU A 219 -13.06 13.77 8.79
CA GLU A 219 -14.21 13.83 7.86
C GLU A 219 -13.96 13.15 6.51
N TRP A 220 -12.74 13.28 5.99
CA TRP A 220 -12.34 12.63 4.74
C TRP A 220 -12.14 11.10 4.85
N GLU A 221 -12.07 10.55 6.06
CA GLU A 221 -12.00 9.11 6.31
C GLU A 221 -13.36 8.42 6.10
N HIS A 222 -14.43 9.20 6.02
CA HIS A 222 -15.79 8.75 5.74
C HIS A 222 -16.20 8.85 4.27
N LEU A 223 -15.26 9.06 3.34
CA LEU A 223 -15.58 9.09 1.92
C LEU A 223 -16.15 7.73 1.46
N PRO A 224 -17.26 7.75 0.71
CA PRO A 224 -17.93 6.54 0.30
C PRO A 224 -17.01 5.66 -0.57
N THR A 225 -17.13 4.37 -0.41
CA THR A 225 -16.45 3.37 -1.24
C THR A 225 -17.09 3.30 -2.64
N ALA A 226 -16.45 2.64 -3.58
CA ALA A 226 -16.98 2.48 -4.94
C ALA A 226 -18.41 1.91 -4.96
N GLY A 227 -18.73 0.96 -4.07
CA GLY A 227 -20.08 0.40 -3.95
C GLY A 227 -21.12 1.42 -3.49
N GLN A 228 -20.78 2.21 -2.47
CA GLN A 228 -21.66 3.27 -1.97
C GLN A 228 -21.87 4.39 -2.99
N LEU A 229 -20.84 4.75 -3.75
CA LEU A 229 -20.95 5.75 -4.83
C LEU A 229 -21.84 5.28 -5.98
N LEU A 230 -21.86 3.97 -6.24
CA LEU A 230 -22.73 3.40 -7.27
C LEU A 230 -24.20 3.34 -6.78
N GLU A 231 -24.42 2.96 -5.50
CA GLU A 231 -25.73 2.98 -4.87
C GLU A 231 -26.33 4.39 -4.84
N ASP A 232 -25.54 5.40 -4.46
CA ASP A 232 -25.94 6.81 -4.51
C ASP A 232 -26.26 7.30 -5.92
N ARG A 233 -25.53 6.83 -6.92
CA ARG A 233 -25.81 7.15 -8.33
C ARG A 233 -27.11 6.50 -8.82
N LEU A 234 -27.35 5.24 -8.47
CA LEU A 234 -28.57 4.52 -8.82
C LEU A 234 -29.80 5.12 -8.13
N GLN A 235 -29.66 5.56 -6.88
CA GLN A 235 -30.72 6.27 -6.16
C GLN A 235 -31.02 7.62 -6.81
N ARG A 236 -30.01 8.45 -7.13
CA ARG A 236 -30.20 9.76 -7.78
C ARG A 236 -30.76 9.62 -9.20
N SER A 237 -30.32 8.64 -9.99
CA SER A 237 -30.90 8.38 -11.31
C SER A 237 -32.34 7.84 -11.23
N GLY A 238 -32.72 7.17 -10.13
CA GLY A 238 -34.10 6.78 -9.85
C GLY A 238 -34.99 7.97 -9.44
N GLU A 239 -34.45 8.94 -8.71
CA GLU A 239 -35.18 10.16 -8.30
C GLU A 239 -35.34 11.17 -9.47
N GLU A 240 -34.32 11.30 -10.35
CA GLU A 240 -34.44 12.14 -11.57
C GLU A 240 -35.46 11.56 -12.57
N ALA A 241 -35.61 10.23 -12.63
CA ALA A 241 -36.64 9.59 -13.47
C ALA A 241 -38.07 9.79 -12.94
N HIS A 242 -38.24 10.09 -11.65
CA HIS A 242 -39.56 10.38 -11.04
C HIS A 242 -39.94 11.87 -11.05
N HIS A 243 -39.00 12.80 -11.38
CA HIS A 243 -39.27 14.25 -11.40
C HIS A 243 -39.40 14.87 -12.79
N SER A 244 -39.33 14.12 -13.88
CA SER A 244 -39.48 14.61 -15.23
C SER A 244 -40.93 14.58 -15.79
N GLY A 245 -41.90 14.73 -14.91
CA GLY A 245 -43.30 14.70 -15.27
C GLY A 245 -44.13 15.79 -14.59
N SER A 246 -43.91 17.07 -14.88
CA SER A 246 -44.98 18.12 -14.90
C SER A 246 -44.39 19.54 -15.08
N GLY A 247 -44.83 20.23 -16.15
CA GLY A 247 -45.17 21.66 -16.16
C GLY A 247 -44.04 22.68 -16.30
N ALA A 248 -43.91 23.18 -17.49
CA ALA A 248 -43.23 24.45 -17.80
C ALA A 248 -43.93 25.65 -17.14
N GLU A 249 -43.15 26.57 -16.55
CA GLU A 249 -43.38 28.02 -16.65
C GLU A 249 -42.16 28.80 -16.22
N ASN A 250 -41.70 29.72 -17.10
CA ASN A 250 -40.68 30.74 -16.82
C ASN A 250 -41.37 31.99 -16.23
N PRO A 251 -40.76 32.76 -15.29
CA PRO A 251 -40.38 34.10 -15.72
C PRO A 251 -39.06 34.70 -15.08
N SER A 252 -38.39 35.42 -16.00
CA SER A 252 -37.69 36.72 -15.90
C SER A 252 -36.81 37.14 -14.74
N LEU A 253 -35.61 37.53 -15.17
CA LEU A 253 -34.59 38.41 -14.61
C LEU A 253 -35.10 39.65 -13.84
N THR A 254 -34.43 39.96 -12.69
CA THR A 254 -33.93 41.34 -12.43
C THR A 254 -32.75 41.31 -11.42
N ALA A 255 -31.74 42.07 -11.77
CA ALA A 255 -30.54 42.32 -10.96
C ALA A 255 -30.78 43.43 -9.92
N THR A 256 -30.10 43.36 -8.77
CA THR A 256 -29.48 44.53 -8.10
C THR A 256 -28.50 44.12 -7.00
N ARG A 257 -27.27 44.60 -7.07
CA ARG A 257 -26.34 44.81 -5.93
C ARG A 257 -26.65 46.22 -5.38
N PRO A 258 -26.29 46.64 -4.12
CA PRO A 258 -24.93 46.65 -3.58
C PRO A 258 -24.78 46.58 -2.01
N GLY A 259 -23.52 46.58 -1.50
CA GLY A 259 -23.12 47.27 -0.27
C GLY A 259 -22.67 46.40 0.89
N ALA A 260 -21.37 46.30 1.15
CA ALA A 260 -20.83 46.13 2.51
C ALA A 260 -20.84 47.48 3.27
N PRO A 261 -20.95 47.53 4.61
CA PRO A 261 -19.76 47.61 5.45
C PRO A 261 -19.91 47.06 6.90
N GLY A 262 -18.78 46.92 7.63
CA GLY A 262 -18.68 47.29 9.04
C GLY A 262 -18.54 46.15 10.07
N LEU A 263 -17.37 46.04 10.64
CA LEU A 263 -17.02 45.43 11.93
C LEU A 263 -17.89 45.93 13.09
N ALA A 264 -18.39 45.04 13.94
CA ALA A 264 -18.57 45.30 15.39
C ALA A 264 -18.65 43.99 16.16
N SER A 265 -17.80 43.90 17.18
CA SER A 265 -17.81 42.93 18.26
C SER A 265 -19.11 43.01 19.07
N GLU A 266 -19.76 41.88 19.35
CA GLU A 266 -20.59 41.78 20.57
C GLU A 266 -20.79 40.30 20.98
N THR A 267 -20.60 40.14 22.25
CA THR A 267 -20.86 38.98 23.14
C THR A 267 -22.25 38.37 22.97
N TRP A 268 -22.29 37.04 22.80
CA TRP A 268 -23.52 36.25 22.95
C TRP A 268 -23.51 35.40 24.22
N VAL A 269 -24.28 35.85 25.19
CA VAL A 269 -24.70 35.04 26.35
C VAL A 269 -26.04 34.41 26.04
N SER A 270 -26.06 33.10 26.22
CA SER A 270 -27.18 32.17 26.42
C SER A 270 -28.63 32.63 26.15
N GLN A 271 -29.26 31.94 25.19
CA GLN A 271 -30.69 31.54 25.24
C GLN A 271 -30.88 30.49 24.13
N ASN A 272 -31.09 29.23 24.49
CA ASN A 272 -32.09 28.31 23.97
C ASN A 272 -31.73 26.86 24.32
N ALA A 273 -32.20 26.44 25.49
CA ALA A 273 -32.14 25.05 25.94
C ALA A 273 -33.38 24.22 25.45
N GLN A 274 -34.08 24.67 24.40
CA GLN A 274 -35.31 23.99 23.91
C GLN A 274 -35.23 23.51 22.45
N ASP A 275 -34.17 23.85 21.67
CA ASP A 275 -34.07 23.40 20.26
C ASP A 275 -33.23 22.12 20.06
N VAL A 276 -32.82 21.42 21.13
CA VAL A 276 -32.02 20.21 21.05
C VAL A 276 -32.83 18.94 20.76
N GLN A 277 -34.16 19.03 20.73
CA GLN A 277 -35.01 17.82 20.55
C GLN A 277 -35.43 17.51 19.11
N ASN A 278 -35.08 18.32 18.13
CA ASN A 278 -35.43 18.11 16.72
C ASN A 278 -34.23 18.10 15.73
N ALA A 279 -33.04 17.77 16.19
CA ALA A 279 -31.95 17.47 15.29
C ALA A 279 -32.27 16.13 14.56
N PRO A 280 -32.17 16.07 13.21
CA PRO A 280 -32.36 14.81 12.51
C PRO A 280 -31.33 13.82 13.08
N LYS A 281 -31.77 12.60 13.41
CA LYS A 281 -30.91 11.50 13.83
C LYS A 281 -29.91 11.26 12.67
N THR A 282 -28.73 11.88 12.72
CA THR A 282 -27.65 11.59 11.82
C THR A 282 -27.26 10.14 12.09
N THR A 283 -27.52 9.28 11.13
CA THR A 283 -26.95 7.92 11.12
C THR A 283 -25.44 8.06 11.33
N PRO A 284 -24.86 7.33 12.29
CA PRO A 284 -23.41 7.40 12.47
C PRO A 284 -22.72 7.07 11.12
N PRO A 285 -21.66 7.79 10.76
CA PRO A 285 -20.97 7.54 9.51
C PRO A 285 -20.52 6.08 9.45
N PRO A 286 -20.54 5.44 8.28
CA PRO A 286 -20.13 4.06 8.13
C PRO A 286 -18.68 3.89 8.63
N ALA A 287 -18.41 2.77 9.30
CA ALA A 287 -17.08 2.46 9.82
C ALA A 287 -16.04 2.49 8.69
N PRO A 288 -14.81 2.99 8.95
CA PRO A 288 -13.76 3.02 7.96
C PRO A 288 -13.47 1.61 7.43
N LYS A 289 -13.28 1.47 6.12
CA LYS A 289 -12.89 0.20 5.50
C LYS A 289 -11.37 0.08 5.50
N TYR A 290 -10.87 -0.87 6.26
CA TYR A 290 -9.47 -1.25 6.29
C TYR A 290 -9.17 -2.34 5.26
N PHE A 291 -7.93 -2.37 4.78
CA PHE A 291 -7.42 -3.52 4.04
C PHE A 291 -7.21 -4.70 5.01
N GLU A 292 -7.77 -5.87 4.71
CA GLU A 292 -7.75 -7.03 5.61
C GLU A 292 -6.33 -7.48 6.02
N GLY A 293 -5.34 -7.26 5.15
CA GLY A 293 -3.93 -7.56 5.43
C GLY A 293 -3.23 -6.57 6.38
N CYS A 294 -3.84 -5.40 6.64
CA CYS A 294 -3.28 -4.32 7.46
C CYS A 294 -4.29 -3.81 8.51
N LEU A 295 -5.16 -4.70 9.00
CA LEU A 295 -6.13 -4.35 10.03
C LEU A 295 -5.42 -3.86 11.30
N PRO A 296 -5.87 -2.73 11.88
CA PRO A 296 -5.45 -2.31 13.20
C PRO A 296 -5.74 -3.39 14.26
N ILE A 297 -4.84 -3.56 15.22
CA ILE A 297 -4.99 -4.59 16.25
C ILE A 297 -6.26 -4.42 17.08
N GLU A 298 -6.74 -3.18 17.24
CA GLU A 298 -8.01 -2.86 17.91
C GLU A 298 -9.21 -3.42 17.15
N GLU A 299 -9.18 -3.35 15.83
CA GLU A 299 -10.24 -3.90 14.97
C GLU A 299 -10.22 -5.44 14.98
N ILE A 300 -9.02 -6.04 15.03
CA ILE A 300 -8.88 -7.49 15.18
C ILE A 300 -9.42 -7.94 16.56
N ALA A 301 -9.08 -7.21 17.63
CA ALA A 301 -9.56 -7.51 18.98
C ALA A 301 -11.10 -7.41 19.11
N ARG A 302 -11.72 -6.43 18.45
CA ARG A 302 -13.19 -6.29 18.41
C ARG A 302 -13.93 -7.47 17.77
N ARG A 303 -13.26 -8.21 16.87
CA ARG A 303 -13.83 -9.42 16.24
C ARG A 303 -13.90 -10.62 17.19
N GLY A 304 -13.25 -10.54 18.36
CA GLY A 304 -13.31 -11.54 19.42
C GLY A 304 -12.03 -11.58 20.25
N HIS A 305 -12.17 -11.90 21.53
CA HIS A 305 -11.09 -11.90 22.52
C HIS A 305 -9.84 -12.69 22.07
N ASP A 306 -10.01 -13.86 21.47
CA ASP A 306 -8.91 -14.71 21.05
C ASP A 306 -8.42 -14.47 19.61
N THR A 307 -9.03 -13.54 18.87
CA THR A 307 -8.74 -13.36 17.43
C THR A 307 -7.28 -13.02 17.15
N LEU A 308 -6.64 -12.21 17.98
CA LEU A 308 -5.22 -11.86 17.84
C LEU A 308 -4.30 -13.09 17.94
N ARG A 309 -4.69 -14.14 18.70
CA ARG A 309 -3.92 -15.40 18.82
C ARG A 309 -3.96 -16.25 17.55
N PHE A 310 -4.86 -15.99 16.63
CA PHE A 310 -4.92 -16.61 15.29
C PHE A 310 -4.28 -15.73 14.21
N GLY A 311 -3.90 -14.51 14.57
CA GLY A 311 -3.26 -13.50 13.72
C GLY A 311 -1.88 -13.08 14.22
N PRO A 312 -1.68 -11.77 14.54
CA PRO A 312 -0.37 -11.20 14.90
C PRO A 312 0.27 -11.82 16.14
N MET A 313 -0.53 -12.29 17.09
CA MET A 313 -0.04 -12.89 18.36
C MET A 313 -0.08 -14.43 18.36
N LYS A 314 -0.10 -15.06 17.18
CA LYS A 314 -0.16 -16.52 17.07
C LYS A 314 1.06 -17.19 17.74
N PRO A 315 0.87 -18.13 18.72
CA PRO A 315 1.98 -18.77 19.41
C PRO A 315 2.53 -20.00 18.67
N ALA A 316 1.79 -20.57 17.73
CA ALA A 316 2.11 -21.84 17.10
C ALA A 316 3.49 -21.81 16.42
N GLY A 317 4.33 -22.79 16.70
CA GLY A 317 5.68 -22.92 16.16
C GLY A 317 6.74 -22.05 16.85
N LEU A 318 6.41 -21.40 17.98
CA LEU A 318 7.34 -20.61 18.79
C LEU A 318 7.53 -21.27 20.16
N THR A 319 8.47 -22.20 20.23
CA THR A 319 8.80 -22.88 21.51
C THR A 319 9.61 -21.94 22.39
N ASN A 320 9.09 -21.63 23.59
CA ASN A 320 9.82 -20.85 24.57
C ASN A 320 10.92 -21.73 25.18
N PRO A 321 12.22 -21.37 25.04
CA PRO A 321 13.34 -22.22 25.52
C PRO A 321 13.36 -22.38 27.02
N ARG A 322 12.76 -21.49 27.81
CA ARG A 322 12.70 -21.56 29.28
C ARG A 322 11.66 -22.58 29.78
N THR A 323 10.57 -22.79 29.01
CA THR A 323 9.47 -23.66 29.42
C THR A 323 9.36 -24.94 28.60
N GLY A 324 10.05 -25.01 27.46
CA GLY A 324 9.92 -26.11 26.48
C GLY A 324 8.54 -26.18 25.80
N ARG A 325 7.67 -25.16 25.95
CA ARG A 325 6.28 -25.15 25.44
C ARG A 325 6.01 -23.88 24.65
N TRP A 326 4.97 -23.91 23.87
CA TRP A 326 4.44 -22.69 23.24
C TRP A 326 3.81 -21.78 24.31
N PRO A 327 4.04 -20.46 24.25
CA PRO A 327 3.34 -19.52 25.11
C PRO A 327 1.84 -19.49 24.79
N TYR A 328 1.05 -18.85 25.65
CA TYR A 328 -0.38 -18.65 25.37
C TYR A 328 -0.61 -17.76 24.14
N ALA A 329 0.17 -16.69 24.01
CA ALA A 329 0.29 -15.82 22.85
C ALA A 329 1.74 -15.35 22.71
N ALA A 330 2.15 -14.85 21.55
CA ALA A 330 3.48 -14.29 21.34
C ALA A 330 3.44 -13.11 20.38
N VAL A 331 4.08 -12.02 20.78
CA VAL A 331 4.37 -10.89 19.87
C VAL A 331 5.77 -11.07 19.31
N GLN A 332 5.94 -10.83 18.02
CA GLN A 332 7.24 -10.92 17.35
C GLN A 332 7.76 -9.52 17.03
N LEU A 333 9.04 -9.29 17.31
CA LEU A 333 9.75 -8.10 16.89
C LEU A 333 10.72 -8.46 15.77
N ARG A 334 10.77 -7.63 14.74
CA ARG A 334 11.69 -7.78 13.60
C ARG A 334 12.67 -6.61 13.57
N GLN A 335 13.92 -6.93 13.29
CA GLN A 335 15.00 -5.98 13.16
C GLN A 335 14.72 -4.96 12.02
N GLU A 336 14.94 -3.66 12.28
CA GLU A 336 14.71 -2.58 11.34
C GLU A 336 15.96 -2.17 10.54
N ASN A 337 17.16 -2.39 11.11
CA ASN A 337 18.41 -2.00 10.48
C ASN A 337 19.55 -2.97 10.82
N LEU A 338 20.67 -2.85 10.09
CA LEU A 338 21.82 -3.75 10.27
C LEU A 338 22.53 -3.62 11.64
N ARG A 339 22.35 -2.50 12.35
CA ARG A 339 22.91 -2.32 13.69
C ARG A 339 22.10 -3.00 14.78
N ALA A 340 20.90 -3.46 14.46
CA ALA A 340 19.94 -4.05 15.40
C ALA A 340 19.61 -3.12 16.58
N ASP A 341 19.69 -1.79 16.37
CA ASP A 341 19.40 -0.79 17.40
C ASP A 341 17.91 -0.44 17.50
N SER A 342 17.09 -0.93 16.55
CA SER A 342 15.66 -0.69 16.48
C SER A 342 14.89 -1.90 15.96
N TRP A 343 13.68 -2.13 16.53
CA TRP A 343 12.86 -3.30 16.26
C TRP A 343 11.40 -2.91 16.01
N ASN A 344 10.82 -3.46 14.95
CA ASN A 344 9.42 -3.27 14.57
C ASN A 344 8.53 -4.30 15.27
N ILE A 345 7.41 -3.87 15.85
CA ILE A 345 6.41 -4.77 16.43
C ILE A 345 5.55 -5.32 15.29
N VAL A 346 5.80 -6.55 14.88
CA VAL A 346 5.23 -7.15 13.66
C VAL A 346 3.72 -7.34 13.78
N GLY A 347 2.97 -6.78 12.83
CA GLY A 347 1.51 -6.92 12.77
C GLY A 347 0.73 -6.08 13.79
N PHE A 348 1.39 -5.10 14.41
CA PHE A 348 0.81 -4.21 15.41
C PHE A 348 0.46 -2.83 14.85
N GLN A 349 -0.05 -2.80 13.64
CA GLN A 349 -0.70 -1.62 13.08
C GLN A 349 -1.82 -1.19 14.02
N ASN A 350 -1.92 0.10 14.30
CA ASN A 350 -2.93 0.61 15.22
C ASN A 350 -3.23 2.09 14.97
N HIS A 351 -4.37 2.56 15.48
CA HIS A 351 -4.79 3.97 15.45
C HIS A 351 -5.12 4.51 16.85
N MET A 352 -4.60 3.87 17.89
CA MET A 352 -4.67 4.39 19.25
C MET A 352 -3.99 5.78 19.33
N LYS A 353 -4.47 6.63 20.24
CA LYS A 353 -3.74 7.86 20.60
C LYS A 353 -2.34 7.51 21.12
N TYR A 354 -1.35 8.39 20.92
CA TYR A 354 0.04 8.10 21.29
C TYR A 354 0.23 7.73 22.78
N SER A 355 -0.52 8.40 23.69
CA SER A 355 -0.53 8.05 25.10
C SER A 355 -1.03 6.64 25.36
N GLU A 356 -2.09 6.22 24.65
CA GLU A 356 -2.66 4.89 24.74
C GLU A 356 -1.72 3.84 24.15
N GLN A 357 -1.06 4.12 23.02
CA GLN A 357 -0.06 3.22 22.47
C GLN A 357 1.06 2.94 23.49
N ALA A 358 1.60 3.97 24.13
CA ALA A 358 2.62 3.79 25.14
C ALA A 358 2.11 2.97 26.34
N ARG A 359 0.87 3.19 26.80
CA ARG A 359 0.25 2.48 27.90
C ARG A 359 -0.01 1.01 27.58
N VAL A 360 -0.65 0.75 26.44
CA VAL A 360 -1.09 -0.60 26.06
C VAL A 360 0.10 -1.46 25.62
N LEU A 361 0.98 -0.93 24.76
CA LEU A 361 2.09 -1.71 24.21
C LEU A 361 3.16 -2.03 25.27
N ARG A 362 3.25 -1.28 26.36
CA ARG A 362 4.10 -1.63 27.52
C ARG A 362 3.54 -2.77 28.39
N LEU A 363 2.36 -3.26 28.12
CA LEU A 363 1.84 -4.50 28.71
C LEU A 363 2.38 -5.75 28.01
N ILE A 364 3.08 -5.61 26.88
CA ILE A 364 3.74 -6.71 26.19
C ILE A 364 4.96 -7.12 27.02
N PRO A 365 5.09 -8.43 27.41
CA PRO A 365 6.22 -8.92 28.18
C PRO A 365 7.56 -8.60 27.49
N GLY A 366 8.47 -7.97 28.22
CA GLY A 366 9.76 -7.49 27.71
C GLY A 366 9.71 -6.07 27.12
N LEU A 367 8.54 -5.43 27.01
CA LEU A 367 8.39 -4.05 26.51
C LEU A 367 7.90 -3.07 27.60
N GLU A 368 7.94 -3.44 28.87
CA GLU A 368 7.41 -2.62 29.97
C GLU A 368 8.09 -1.23 30.04
N ASN A 369 9.37 -1.17 29.69
CA ASN A 369 10.16 0.06 29.66
C ASN A 369 10.46 0.54 28.22
N ALA A 370 9.73 0.06 27.22
CA ALA A 370 10.01 0.34 25.82
C ALA A 370 10.01 1.84 25.52
N LYS A 371 11.07 2.28 24.82
CA LYS A 371 11.17 3.58 24.18
C LYS A 371 10.71 3.43 22.74
N PHE A 372 9.63 4.12 22.38
CA PHE A 372 9.12 4.10 21.02
C PHE A 372 9.87 5.12 20.17
N LEU A 373 10.58 4.65 19.17
CA LEU A 373 11.24 5.49 18.15
C LEU A 373 10.22 5.98 17.12
N ARG A 374 9.16 5.21 16.91
CA ARG A 374 8.02 5.55 16.08
C ARG A 374 6.75 4.94 16.66
N TYR A 375 5.68 5.71 16.69
CA TYR A 375 4.35 5.22 17.03
C TYR A 375 3.62 4.75 15.77
N GLY A 376 2.61 3.89 15.98
CA GLY A 376 1.67 3.53 14.94
C GLY A 376 0.86 4.74 14.49
N GLN A 377 0.60 4.81 13.21
CA GLN A 377 -0.20 5.86 12.59
C GLN A 377 -1.07 5.25 11.50
N ILE A 378 -2.30 5.74 11.40
CA ILE A 378 -3.18 5.43 10.29
C ILE A 378 -3.02 6.48 9.20
N HIS A 379 -3.06 6.06 7.95
CA HIS A 379 -3.10 6.95 6.81
C HIS A 379 -4.02 6.37 5.73
N ARG A 380 -4.54 7.27 4.91
CA ARG A 380 -5.41 6.94 3.80
C ARG A 380 -4.59 6.64 2.56
N ASN A 381 -4.79 5.46 1.99
CA ASN A 381 -4.20 5.06 0.73
C ASN A 381 -5.19 5.31 -0.41
N THR A 382 -4.76 6.07 -1.40
CA THR A 382 -5.54 6.36 -2.60
C THR A 382 -5.15 5.41 -3.73
N TYR A 383 -6.13 4.88 -4.47
CA TYR A 383 -5.92 4.07 -5.66
C TYR A 383 -7.01 4.32 -6.70
N LEU A 384 -6.75 3.94 -7.94
CA LEU A 384 -7.72 4.05 -9.04
C LEU A 384 -8.63 2.83 -9.08
N ASN A 385 -9.85 3.01 -9.60
CA ASN A 385 -10.68 1.88 -10.02
C ASN A 385 -10.15 1.32 -11.35
N SER A 386 -9.00 0.64 -11.27
CA SER A 386 -8.19 0.26 -12.43
C SER A 386 -8.91 -0.61 -13.46
N PRO A 387 -9.82 -1.54 -13.11
CA PRO A 387 -10.59 -2.27 -14.10
C PRO A 387 -11.42 -1.36 -15.02
N ALA A 388 -11.89 -0.23 -14.52
CA ALA A 388 -12.64 0.73 -15.32
C ALA A 388 -11.74 1.56 -16.24
N VAL A 389 -10.52 1.92 -15.81
CA VAL A 389 -9.73 2.98 -16.46
C VAL A 389 -8.40 2.54 -17.07
N LEU A 390 -7.87 1.34 -16.73
CA LEU A 390 -6.57 0.86 -17.23
C LEU A 390 -6.68 -0.23 -18.28
N THR A 391 -5.74 -0.23 -19.21
CA THR A 391 -5.44 -1.35 -20.11
C THR A 391 -4.49 -2.35 -19.44
N PRO A 392 -4.33 -3.58 -19.98
CA PRO A 392 -3.33 -4.54 -19.47
C PRO A 392 -1.86 -4.07 -19.58
N THR A 393 -1.59 -3.02 -20.32
CA THR A 393 -0.28 -2.36 -20.42
C THR A 393 -0.18 -1.12 -19.54
N LEU A 394 -1.04 -1.02 -18.50
CA LEU A 394 -1.08 0.04 -17.49
C LEU A 394 -1.39 1.45 -18.03
N GLN A 395 -1.78 1.58 -19.30
CA GLN A 395 -2.16 2.84 -19.91
C GLN A 395 -3.58 3.25 -19.49
N LEU A 396 -3.83 4.54 -19.31
CA LEU A 396 -5.20 5.05 -19.23
C LEU A 396 -5.91 4.82 -20.57
N LYS A 397 -7.11 4.24 -20.54
CA LYS A 397 -7.90 3.91 -21.75
C LYS A 397 -8.15 5.12 -22.64
N ASP A 398 -8.47 6.27 -22.03
CA ASP A 398 -8.77 7.51 -22.73
C ASP A 398 -7.53 8.38 -23.01
N HIS A 399 -6.39 8.04 -22.37
CA HIS A 399 -5.12 8.77 -22.50
C HIS A 399 -3.95 7.79 -22.61
N PRO A 400 -3.75 7.11 -23.74
CA PRO A 400 -2.82 5.98 -23.88
C PRO A 400 -1.34 6.34 -23.71
N ARG A 401 -0.99 7.61 -23.63
CA ARG A 401 0.37 8.10 -23.31
C ARG A 401 0.61 8.27 -21.81
N ILE A 402 -0.40 8.05 -20.98
CA ILE A 402 -0.29 8.11 -19.52
C ILE A 402 -0.43 6.70 -18.95
N LEU A 403 0.60 6.25 -18.25
CA LEU A 403 0.64 4.96 -17.55
C LEU A 403 0.52 5.17 -16.04
N ILE A 404 -0.05 4.19 -15.35
CA ILE A 404 -0.20 4.21 -13.89
C ILE A 404 0.59 3.05 -13.31
N ALA A 405 1.46 3.32 -12.33
CA ALA A 405 2.31 2.31 -11.72
C ALA A 405 2.20 2.30 -10.18
N GLY A 406 2.59 1.17 -9.60
CA GLY A 406 2.62 0.97 -8.15
C GLY A 406 1.23 0.95 -7.51
N GLN A 407 1.17 1.29 -6.23
CA GLN A 407 -0.06 1.17 -5.44
C GLN A 407 -1.24 1.98 -5.99
N LEU A 408 -0.97 3.09 -6.67
CA LEU A 408 -2.00 3.89 -7.35
C LEU A 408 -2.79 3.06 -8.38
N SER A 409 -2.18 2.06 -9.01
CA SER A 409 -2.84 1.14 -9.95
C SER A 409 -3.69 0.04 -9.28
N GLY A 410 -3.78 0.02 -7.96
CA GLY A 410 -4.53 -1.00 -7.23
C GLY A 410 -3.75 -2.30 -6.95
N VAL A 411 -2.43 -2.28 -7.05
CA VAL A 411 -1.60 -3.32 -6.46
C VAL A 411 -1.33 -2.99 -4.99
N GLU A 412 -1.15 -4.00 -4.14
CA GLU A 412 -0.87 -3.82 -2.73
C GLU A 412 0.45 -4.51 -2.34
N GLY A 413 1.33 -3.73 -1.69
CA GLY A 413 2.61 -4.18 -1.19
C GLY A 413 3.81 -3.62 -1.95
N TYR A 414 4.96 -3.62 -1.26
CA TYR A 414 6.21 -3.05 -1.78
C TYR A 414 6.75 -3.79 -2.99
N THR A 415 6.76 -5.13 -2.93
CA THR A 415 7.22 -5.98 -4.04
C THR A 415 6.37 -5.77 -5.29
N GLU A 416 5.05 -5.73 -5.11
CA GLU A 416 4.09 -5.51 -6.19
C GLU A 416 4.18 -4.09 -6.77
N SER A 417 4.48 -3.10 -5.92
CA SER A 417 4.71 -1.74 -6.38
C SER A 417 5.97 -1.61 -7.24
N ILE A 418 7.08 -2.26 -6.83
CA ILE A 418 8.31 -2.33 -7.63
C ILE A 418 8.03 -3.06 -8.94
N ALA A 419 7.35 -4.22 -8.89
CA ALA A 419 6.98 -5.01 -10.08
C ALA A 419 6.11 -4.21 -11.07
N GLY A 420 5.15 -3.42 -10.55
CA GLY A 420 4.36 -2.49 -11.37
C GLY A 420 5.21 -1.39 -12.00
N GLY A 421 6.21 -0.88 -11.27
CA GLY A 421 7.18 0.08 -11.77
C GLY A 421 8.06 -0.48 -12.90
N LEU A 422 8.56 -1.72 -12.71
CA LEU A 422 9.33 -2.45 -13.72
C LEU A 422 8.56 -2.57 -15.04
N LEU A 423 7.31 -3.03 -14.98
CA LEU A 423 6.47 -3.14 -16.18
C LEU A 423 6.19 -1.78 -16.82
N ALA A 424 5.81 -0.78 -16.00
CA ALA A 424 5.51 0.56 -16.52
C ALA A 424 6.71 1.20 -17.22
N GLY A 425 7.92 1.06 -16.66
CA GLY A 425 9.16 1.53 -17.28
C GLY A 425 9.43 0.87 -18.64
N ARG A 426 9.27 -0.46 -18.73
CA ARG A 426 9.43 -1.21 -19.99
C ARG A 426 8.34 -0.84 -21.02
N PHE A 427 7.08 -0.72 -20.59
CA PHE A 427 5.99 -0.30 -21.48
C PHE A 427 6.17 1.12 -21.99
N ALA A 428 6.57 2.04 -21.11
CA ALA A 428 6.84 3.42 -21.50
C ALA A 428 8.01 3.52 -22.48
N ALA A 429 9.08 2.76 -22.28
CA ALA A 429 10.19 2.69 -23.20
C ALA A 429 9.75 2.15 -24.57
N ALA A 430 8.97 1.07 -24.60
CA ALA A 430 8.43 0.53 -25.86
C ALA A 430 7.60 1.59 -26.61
N LEU A 431 6.67 2.27 -25.92
CA LEU A 431 5.86 3.34 -26.50
C LEU A 431 6.71 4.52 -27.01
N ALA A 432 7.71 4.93 -26.22
CA ALA A 432 8.59 6.04 -26.58
C ALA A 432 9.45 5.71 -27.81
N HIS A 433 9.76 4.43 -28.04
CA HIS A 433 10.41 3.92 -29.26
C HIS A 433 9.42 3.63 -30.41
N GLY A 434 8.11 3.97 -30.25
CA GLY A 434 7.09 3.74 -31.27
C GLY A 434 6.63 2.28 -31.41
N ARG A 435 6.94 1.44 -30.42
CA ARG A 435 6.52 0.04 -30.37
C ARG A 435 5.24 -0.13 -29.53
N ILE A 436 4.46 -1.14 -29.83
CA ILE A 436 3.25 -1.48 -29.04
C ILE A 436 3.69 -2.43 -27.92
N PRO A 437 3.52 -2.06 -26.63
CA PRO A 437 3.87 -2.94 -25.53
C PRO A 437 2.90 -4.12 -25.44
N GLU A 438 3.45 -5.32 -25.18
CA GLU A 438 2.66 -6.52 -24.91
C GLU A 438 2.56 -6.77 -23.40
N PRO A 439 1.36 -7.07 -22.87
CA PRO A 439 1.22 -7.42 -21.46
C PRO A 439 1.91 -8.75 -21.16
N PRO A 440 2.38 -8.96 -19.90
CA PRO A 440 3.00 -10.22 -19.51
C PRO A 440 1.99 -11.38 -19.55
N PRO A 441 2.46 -12.62 -19.77
CA PRO A 441 1.59 -13.79 -19.91
C PRO A 441 0.79 -14.06 -18.63
N ARG A 442 -0.46 -14.48 -18.79
CA ARG A 442 -1.40 -14.74 -17.69
C ARG A 442 -0.89 -15.79 -16.69
N GLU A 443 -0.02 -16.69 -17.13
CA GLU A 443 0.64 -17.72 -16.34
C GLU A 443 1.62 -17.15 -15.31
N SER A 444 2.24 -16.02 -15.60
CA SER A 444 3.22 -15.37 -14.75
C SER A 444 2.57 -14.67 -13.53
N ALA A 445 3.35 -14.39 -12.48
CA ALA A 445 2.88 -13.62 -11.33
C ALA A 445 2.56 -12.17 -11.72
N HIS A 446 3.41 -11.53 -12.53
CA HIS A 446 3.15 -10.20 -13.10
C HIS A 446 1.87 -10.20 -13.93
N GLY A 447 1.71 -11.14 -14.87
CA GLY A 447 0.53 -11.22 -15.72
C GLY A 447 -0.75 -11.51 -14.94
N SER A 448 -0.65 -12.33 -13.89
CA SER A 448 -1.78 -12.61 -13.00
C SER A 448 -2.21 -11.37 -12.20
N LEU A 449 -1.24 -10.60 -11.72
CA LEU A 449 -1.49 -9.34 -10.99
C LEU A 449 -2.11 -8.28 -11.93
N ILE A 450 -1.53 -8.10 -13.11
CA ILE A 450 -2.07 -7.18 -14.14
C ILE A 450 -3.49 -7.59 -14.55
N HIS A 451 -3.71 -8.87 -14.77
CA HIS A 451 -5.05 -9.36 -15.11
C HIS A 451 -6.07 -9.02 -14.02
N TYR A 452 -5.70 -9.24 -12.74
CA TYR A 452 -6.57 -8.89 -11.63
C TYR A 452 -6.93 -7.40 -11.62
N ILE A 453 -5.94 -6.51 -11.66
CA ILE A 453 -6.18 -5.06 -11.56
C ILE A 453 -6.88 -4.46 -12.81
N THR A 454 -6.93 -5.18 -13.93
CA THR A 454 -7.53 -4.65 -15.17
C THR A 454 -8.81 -5.36 -15.61
N HIS A 455 -9.09 -6.59 -15.09
CA HIS A 455 -10.24 -7.41 -15.48
C HIS A 455 -11.17 -7.78 -14.32
N SER A 456 -10.85 -7.38 -13.08
CA SER A 456 -11.76 -7.55 -11.96
C SER A 456 -13.05 -6.77 -12.14
N GLU A 457 -14.11 -7.18 -11.47
CA GLU A 457 -15.36 -6.44 -11.44
C GLU A 457 -15.18 -5.08 -10.77
N ALA A 458 -15.35 -4.00 -11.51
CA ALA A 458 -15.07 -2.62 -11.07
C ALA A 458 -15.87 -2.22 -9.80
N LYS A 459 -17.06 -2.80 -9.61
CA LYS A 459 -17.92 -2.54 -8.44
C LYS A 459 -17.29 -3.01 -7.13
N ASN A 460 -16.59 -4.16 -7.18
CA ASN A 460 -16.04 -4.83 -6.00
C ASN A 460 -14.51 -4.78 -5.96
N PHE A 461 -13.89 -3.95 -6.82
CA PHE A 461 -12.45 -3.87 -6.93
C PHE A 461 -11.80 -3.36 -5.64
N GLN A 462 -10.82 -4.12 -5.16
CA GLN A 462 -9.95 -3.77 -4.04
C GLN A 462 -8.51 -4.05 -4.44
N PRO A 463 -7.53 -3.32 -3.88
CA PRO A 463 -6.13 -3.62 -4.11
C PRO A 463 -5.78 -5.06 -3.73
N ALA A 464 -4.85 -5.65 -4.45
CA ALA A 464 -4.42 -7.01 -4.20
C ALA A 464 -2.90 -7.15 -4.26
N ASN A 465 -2.40 -8.09 -3.46
CA ASN A 465 -1.05 -8.59 -3.57
C ASN A 465 -1.04 -9.95 -4.30
N VAL A 466 0.13 -10.36 -4.77
CA VAL A 466 0.28 -11.63 -5.46
C VAL A 466 0.01 -12.80 -4.50
N THR A 467 -0.91 -13.69 -4.89
CA THR A 467 -1.23 -14.93 -4.18
C THR A 467 -1.44 -16.05 -5.20
N PHE A 468 -1.37 -17.32 -4.76
CA PHE A 468 -1.66 -18.43 -5.66
C PHE A 468 -3.11 -18.48 -6.17
N ASP A 469 -4.03 -17.80 -5.48
CA ASP A 469 -5.42 -17.70 -5.93
C ASP A 469 -5.59 -16.76 -7.14
N LEU A 470 -4.64 -15.83 -7.33
CA LEU A 470 -4.59 -14.98 -8.53
C LEU A 470 -3.93 -15.69 -9.73
N LEU A 471 -3.00 -16.62 -9.47
CA LEU A 471 -2.29 -17.34 -10.52
C LEU A 471 -3.23 -18.27 -11.29
N LEU A 472 -2.93 -18.43 -12.58
CA LEU A 472 -3.68 -19.37 -13.42
C LEU A 472 -3.61 -20.78 -12.80
N PRO A 473 -4.74 -21.43 -12.49
CA PRO A 473 -4.74 -22.74 -11.89
C PRO A 473 -4.12 -23.79 -12.82
N LEU A 474 -3.67 -24.91 -12.25
CA LEU A 474 -3.32 -26.08 -13.02
C LEU A 474 -4.57 -26.66 -13.68
N GLU A 475 -4.39 -27.31 -14.84
CA GLU A 475 -5.45 -28.06 -15.52
C GLU A 475 -6.11 -29.04 -14.56
N GLU A 476 -7.42 -29.23 -14.71
CA GLU A 476 -8.22 -29.99 -13.77
C GLU A 476 -7.74 -31.44 -13.61
N GLU A 477 -7.31 -32.06 -14.71
CA GLU A 477 -6.77 -33.43 -14.69
C GLU A 477 -5.46 -33.51 -13.90
N LEU A 478 -4.55 -32.56 -14.10
CA LEU A 478 -3.28 -32.49 -13.39
C LEU A 478 -3.51 -32.18 -11.90
N ARG A 479 -4.44 -31.26 -11.60
CA ARG A 479 -4.84 -30.92 -10.24
C ARG A 479 -5.45 -32.10 -9.47
N LYS A 480 -6.21 -32.99 -10.14
CA LYS A 480 -6.75 -34.19 -9.53
C LYS A 480 -5.67 -35.23 -9.24
N LYS A 481 -4.65 -35.34 -10.10
CA LYS A 481 -3.52 -36.27 -9.93
C LYS A 481 -2.57 -35.88 -8.80
N ILE A 482 -2.34 -34.58 -8.62
CA ILE A 482 -1.37 -34.07 -7.64
C ILE A 482 -2.11 -33.64 -6.37
N ARG A 483 -2.04 -34.45 -5.31
CA ARG A 483 -2.69 -34.15 -4.01
C ARG A 483 -1.88 -33.18 -3.15
N ASP A 484 -0.54 -33.21 -3.25
CA ASP A 484 0.33 -32.35 -2.49
C ASP A 484 0.22 -30.89 -2.99
N LYS A 485 -0.13 -30.00 -2.05
CA LYS A 485 -0.25 -28.56 -2.32
C LYS A 485 1.09 -27.92 -2.70
N LYS A 486 2.20 -28.36 -2.08
CA LYS A 486 3.53 -27.81 -2.36
C LYS A 486 3.97 -28.15 -3.77
N GLU A 487 3.70 -29.40 -4.19
CA GLU A 487 4.03 -29.86 -5.54
C GLU A 487 3.19 -29.12 -6.60
N ARG A 488 1.92 -28.85 -6.32
CA ARG A 488 1.09 -28.00 -7.21
C ARG A 488 1.66 -26.59 -7.35
N HIS A 489 2.09 -25.99 -6.24
CA HIS A 489 2.72 -24.67 -6.27
C HIS A 489 4.03 -24.66 -7.04
N ARG A 490 4.87 -25.70 -6.89
CA ARG A 490 6.12 -25.87 -7.64
C ARG A 490 5.87 -25.86 -9.14
N ILE A 491 4.93 -26.68 -9.60
CA ILE A 491 4.58 -26.77 -11.03
C ILE A 491 4.01 -25.45 -11.57
N GLN A 492 3.16 -24.77 -10.77
CA GLN A 492 2.66 -23.44 -11.16
C GLN A 492 3.82 -22.43 -11.29
N CYS A 493 4.79 -22.44 -10.37
CA CYS A 493 5.96 -21.58 -10.44
C CYS A 493 6.82 -21.87 -11.67
N GLU A 494 7.09 -23.14 -11.97
CA GLU A 494 7.89 -23.54 -13.15
C GLU A 494 7.22 -23.07 -14.44
N ARG A 495 5.92 -23.33 -14.61
CA ARG A 495 5.13 -22.85 -15.76
C ARG A 495 5.18 -21.34 -15.89
N ALA A 496 5.02 -20.62 -14.76
CA ALA A 496 5.04 -19.17 -14.74
C ALA A 496 6.39 -18.59 -15.19
N LEU A 497 7.49 -19.17 -14.69
CA LEU A 497 8.84 -18.72 -15.01
C LEU A 497 9.20 -19.02 -16.47
N GLU A 498 8.79 -20.14 -17.02
CA GLU A 498 8.97 -20.47 -18.43
C GLU A 498 8.23 -19.47 -19.34
N ALA A 499 6.95 -19.20 -19.04
CA ALA A 499 6.16 -18.23 -19.78
C ALA A 499 6.74 -16.80 -19.69
N TRP A 500 7.25 -16.43 -18.50
CA TRP A 500 7.93 -15.15 -18.27
C TRP A 500 9.21 -14.99 -19.11
N ASP A 501 10.07 -16.01 -19.15
CA ASP A 501 11.30 -15.99 -19.93
C ASP A 501 11.02 -15.84 -21.43
N GLN A 502 10.01 -16.56 -21.94
CA GLN A 502 9.56 -16.42 -23.32
C GLN A 502 9.02 -15.03 -23.64
N TRP A 503 8.33 -14.39 -22.71
CA TRP A 503 7.84 -13.02 -22.88
C TRP A 503 8.99 -12.00 -22.84
N LEU A 504 9.94 -12.15 -21.91
CA LEU A 504 11.11 -11.25 -21.81
C LEU A 504 11.93 -11.26 -23.09
N SER A 505 12.18 -12.45 -23.67
CA SER A 505 12.96 -12.55 -24.90
C SER A 505 12.33 -11.79 -26.07
N ARG A 506 10.99 -11.82 -26.19
CA ARG A 506 10.26 -11.07 -27.24
C ARG A 506 10.19 -9.57 -26.97
N SER A 507 10.10 -9.19 -25.70
CA SER A 507 9.93 -7.78 -25.32
C SER A 507 11.22 -6.95 -25.38
N THR A 508 12.37 -7.58 -25.61
CA THR A 508 13.68 -6.95 -25.74
C THR A 508 14.08 -6.73 -27.21
N GLU A 509 13.46 -7.41 -28.14
CA GLU A 509 13.61 -7.16 -29.60
C GLU A 509 12.70 -5.98 -30.03
#